data_7b5f0c6b142dc7eb13a5ee139837be72
#
_entry.id   7b5f0c6b142dc7eb13a5ee139837be72
#
_cell.length_a   1.000
_cell.length_b   1.000
_cell.length_c   1.000
_cell.angle_alpha   90.00
_cell.angle_beta   90.00
_cell.angle_gamma   90.00
#
_symmetry.space_group_name_H-M   'P 1'
#
loop_
_entity.id
_entity.type
_entity.pdbx_description
1 polymer ?
#
loop_
_entity_poly.entity_id
_entity_poly.type
_entity_poly.pdbx_seq_one_letter_code
_entity_poly.pdbx_strand_id
1 'polypeptide(L)'
;VSTAGALGLIGAGSMTPDLLREHIRKCRAATGKPFGVNVPLMYRYAEQIMQVVMEERVPAVFTSAGSPKTWTGQLHAAGCKVAHVVSSTKFALKCQEAGVDAVVAEGFEAGGHNGREETATMALVPQVRTAITIPLIAAGGIATGRGMLAAFALGAEGIQMGTRFALSEESSASDAFKRLCIGLEEGGTMLALKKIG
;
A
#
# COMPACT_ATOMS: atom_id res chain seq x y z
N VAL A 1 -11.42 -9.39 -3.19
CA VAL A 1 -10.15 -9.65 -2.50
C VAL A 1 -10.42 -10.20 -1.11
N SER A 2 -11.03 -9.44 -0.20
CA SER A 2 -11.26 -9.86 1.19
C SER A 2 -12.10 -11.14 1.30
N THR A 3 -13.13 -11.29 0.50
CA THR A 3 -13.99 -12.50 0.43
C THR A 3 -13.18 -13.74 0.01
N ALA A 4 -12.15 -13.57 -0.80
CA ALA A 4 -11.26 -14.64 -1.25
C ALA A 4 -10.12 -14.98 -0.23
N GLY A 5 -10.12 -14.39 0.96
CA GLY A 5 -9.18 -14.72 2.04
C GLY A 5 -7.92 -13.85 2.12
N ALA A 6 -7.82 -12.79 1.30
CA ALA A 6 -6.75 -11.80 1.41
C ALA A 6 -7.28 -10.50 2.06
N LEU A 7 -6.45 -9.47 2.18
CA LEU A 7 -6.86 -8.16 2.67
C LEU A 7 -7.04 -7.19 1.49
N GLY A 8 -8.29 -6.83 1.17
CA GLY A 8 -8.58 -5.79 0.18
C GLY A 8 -8.18 -4.41 0.71
N LEU A 9 -7.58 -3.57 -0.15
CA LEU A 9 -7.22 -2.20 0.20
C LEU A 9 -7.95 -1.20 -0.71
N ILE A 10 -8.58 -0.20 -0.09
CA ILE A 10 -9.13 0.96 -0.80
C ILE A 10 -8.02 2.01 -0.92
N GLY A 11 -7.63 2.38 -2.14
CA GLY A 11 -6.63 3.41 -2.38
C GLY A 11 -7.25 4.81 -2.27
N ALA A 12 -6.92 5.57 -1.23
CA ALA A 12 -7.53 6.88 -0.98
C ALA A 12 -6.74 8.08 -1.58
N GLY A 13 -5.64 7.84 -2.28
CA GLY A 13 -4.71 8.88 -2.72
C GLY A 13 -5.26 9.92 -3.71
N SER A 14 -6.44 9.70 -4.29
CA SER A 14 -7.12 10.64 -5.18
C SER A 14 -8.57 10.91 -4.77
N MET A 15 -9.01 10.43 -3.61
CA MET A 15 -10.38 10.54 -3.15
C MET A 15 -10.61 11.79 -2.29
N THR A 16 -11.80 12.37 -2.37
CA THR A 16 -12.29 13.28 -1.32
C THR A 16 -12.72 12.47 -0.10
N PRO A 17 -12.82 13.10 1.09
CA PRO A 17 -13.29 12.40 2.30
C PRO A 17 -14.66 11.74 2.13
N ASP A 18 -15.61 12.41 1.47
CA ASP A 18 -16.95 11.87 1.22
C ASP A 18 -16.93 10.66 0.31
N LEU A 19 -16.12 10.71 -0.76
CA LEU A 19 -15.95 9.58 -1.68
C LEU A 19 -15.34 8.38 -0.97
N LEU A 20 -14.32 8.59 -0.11
CA LEU A 20 -13.76 7.51 0.68
C LEU A 20 -14.83 6.90 1.61
N ARG A 21 -15.61 7.72 2.30
CA ARG A 21 -16.70 7.24 3.17
C ARG A 21 -17.70 6.38 2.41
N GLU A 22 -18.08 6.81 1.21
CA GLU A 22 -18.96 6.04 0.33
C GLU A 22 -18.33 4.67 -0.02
N HIS A 23 -17.06 4.63 -0.42
CA HIS A 23 -16.36 3.40 -0.76
C HIS A 23 -16.19 2.46 0.44
N ILE A 24 -15.93 2.97 1.64
CA ILE A 24 -15.88 2.18 2.88
C ILE A 24 -17.24 1.51 3.14
N ARG A 25 -18.34 2.27 3.02
CA ARG A 25 -19.69 1.75 3.24
C ARG A 25 -20.10 0.72 2.19
N LYS A 26 -19.76 0.96 0.91
CA LYS A 26 -19.94 -0.03 -0.16
C LYS A 26 -19.17 -1.32 0.11
N CYS A 27 -17.93 -1.20 0.56
CA CYS A 27 -17.11 -2.37 0.90
C CYS A 27 -17.73 -3.17 2.05
N ARG A 28 -18.20 -2.51 3.11
CA ARG A 28 -18.90 -3.18 4.22
C ARG A 28 -20.19 -3.88 3.81
N ALA A 29 -20.94 -3.27 2.90
CA ALA A 29 -22.16 -3.90 2.37
C ALA A 29 -21.85 -5.13 1.51
N ALA A 30 -20.70 -5.14 0.84
CA ALA A 30 -20.28 -6.23 -0.05
C ALA A 30 -19.60 -7.40 0.67
N THR A 31 -19.03 -7.19 1.87
CA THR A 31 -18.32 -8.24 2.61
C THR A 31 -18.27 -7.99 4.11
N GLY A 32 -18.47 -9.05 4.90
CA GLY A 32 -18.21 -9.04 6.34
C GLY A 32 -16.73 -9.31 6.71
N LYS A 33 -15.83 -9.45 5.72
CA LYS A 33 -14.41 -9.70 5.95
C LYS A 33 -13.64 -8.38 6.14
N PRO A 34 -12.50 -8.40 6.88
CA PRO A 34 -11.70 -7.19 7.06
C PRO A 34 -11.15 -6.67 5.73
N PHE A 35 -11.04 -5.35 5.65
CA PHE A 35 -10.38 -4.62 4.57
C PHE A 35 -9.58 -3.46 5.16
N GLY A 36 -8.74 -2.83 4.36
CA GLY A 36 -7.97 -1.68 4.78
C GLY A 36 -8.12 -0.49 3.83
N VAL A 37 -7.53 0.62 4.24
CA VAL A 37 -7.43 1.84 3.43
C VAL A 37 -5.96 2.25 3.32
N ASN A 38 -5.49 2.55 2.10
CA ASN A 38 -4.18 3.15 1.89
C ASN A 38 -4.31 4.67 1.83
N VAL A 39 -3.51 5.37 2.63
CA VAL A 39 -3.52 6.83 2.75
C VAL A 39 -2.12 7.40 2.54
N PRO A 40 -1.84 8.04 1.41
CA PRO A 40 -0.63 8.84 1.23
C PRO A 40 -0.68 10.09 2.11
N LEU A 41 0.27 10.21 3.06
CA LEU A 41 0.24 11.28 4.07
C LEU A 41 0.55 12.68 3.52
N MET A 42 1.16 12.78 2.34
CA MET A 42 1.39 14.05 1.64
C MET A 42 0.17 14.54 0.83
N TYR A 43 -0.90 13.75 0.80
CA TYR A 43 -2.10 14.14 0.06
C TYR A 43 -2.85 15.27 0.78
N ARG A 44 -3.34 16.25 0.02
CA ARG A 44 -3.97 17.46 0.58
C ARG A 44 -5.16 17.24 1.52
N TYR A 45 -5.83 16.10 1.41
CA TYR A 45 -6.95 15.72 2.29
C TYR A 45 -6.57 14.65 3.32
N ALA A 46 -5.28 14.41 3.56
CA ALA A 46 -4.83 13.32 4.44
C ALA A 46 -5.46 13.39 5.84
N GLU A 47 -5.55 14.57 6.44
CA GLU A 47 -6.16 14.75 7.77
C GLU A 47 -7.64 14.38 7.79
N GLN A 48 -8.42 14.89 6.83
CA GLN A 48 -9.85 14.62 6.73
C GLN A 48 -10.09 13.12 6.40
N ILE A 49 -9.24 12.54 5.57
CA ILE A 49 -9.27 11.11 5.24
C ILE A 49 -8.98 10.27 6.48
N MET A 50 -8.00 10.65 7.32
CA MET A 50 -7.73 9.96 8.58
C MET A 50 -8.90 10.05 9.56
N GLN A 51 -9.59 11.19 9.62
CA GLN A 51 -10.81 11.31 10.41
C GLN A 51 -11.88 10.32 9.94
N VAL A 52 -12.15 10.27 8.63
CA VAL A 52 -13.11 9.31 8.06
C VAL A 52 -12.72 7.87 8.39
N VAL A 53 -11.44 7.52 8.26
CA VAL A 53 -10.93 6.18 8.59
C VAL A 53 -11.21 5.79 10.05
N MET A 54 -10.97 6.72 10.99
CA MET A 54 -11.21 6.48 12.42
C MET A 54 -12.72 6.44 12.75
N GLU A 55 -13.50 7.37 12.23
CA GLU A 55 -14.97 7.41 12.41
C GLU A 55 -15.64 6.15 11.89
N GLU A 56 -15.23 5.72 10.70
CA GLU A 56 -15.74 4.50 10.07
C GLU A 56 -15.09 3.22 10.66
N ARG A 57 -14.19 3.32 11.64
CA ARG A 57 -13.52 2.18 12.30
C ARG A 57 -12.96 1.17 11.32
N VAL A 58 -12.13 1.65 10.38
CA VAL A 58 -11.48 0.79 9.39
C VAL A 58 -10.48 -0.14 10.09
N PRO A 59 -10.52 -1.47 9.87
CA PRO A 59 -9.68 -2.40 10.62
C PRO A 59 -8.18 -2.26 10.40
N ALA A 60 -7.76 -1.85 9.18
CA ALA A 60 -6.34 -1.74 8.81
C ALA A 60 -6.09 -0.48 7.97
N VAL A 61 -5.00 0.22 8.27
CA VAL A 61 -4.59 1.44 7.57
C VAL A 61 -3.16 1.28 7.07
N PHE A 62 -2.98 1.50 5.77
CA PHE A 62 -1.67 1.51 5.14
C PHE A 62 -1.31 2.96 4.84
N THR A 63 -0.29 3.49 5.51
CA THR A 63 0.17 4.86 5.29
C THR A 63 1.42 4.88 4.41
N SER A 64 1.62 5.95 3.65
CA SER A 64 2.78 6.13 2.79
C SER A 64 3.15 7.61 2.66
N ALA A 65 4.32 7.92 2.10
CA ALA A 65 4.74 9.27 1.76
C ALA A 65 4.63 10.29 2.90
N GLY A 66 5.23 10.00 4.05
CA GLY A 66 5.23 10.90 5.20
C GLY A 66 5.82 10.25 6.44
N SER A 67 5.64 10.89 7.60
CA SER A 67 6.14 10.34 8.86
C SER A 67 5.14 9.34 9.47
N PRO A 68 5.55 8.10 9.75
CA PRO A 68 4.68 7.15 10.45
C PRO A 68 4.29 7.61 11.85
N LYS A 69 5.11 8.42 12.52
CA LYS A 69 4.86 8.92 13.88
C LYS A 69 3.61 9.78 14.00
N THR A 70 3.20 10.43 12.91
CA THR A 70 2.11 11.43 12.94
C THR A 70 0.77 10.81 13.32
N TRP A 71 0.46 9.63 12.80
CA TRP A 71 -0.87 9.05 12.93
C TRP A 71 -0.93 7.70 13.66
N THR A 72 0.19 6.98 13.78
CA THR A 72 0.20 5.62 14.34
C THR A 72 -0.49 5.53 15.69
N GLY A 73 -0.18 6.42 16.63
CA GLY A 73 -0.78 6.41 17.96
C GLY A 73 -2.30 6.67 17.95
N GLN A 74 -2.77 7.62 17.13
CA GLN A 74 -4.19 7.93 17.00
C GLN A 74 -4.97 6.78 16.34
N LEU A 75 -4.39 6.16 15.31
CA LEU A 75 -4.98 5.02 14.62
C LEU A 75 -5.08 3.79 15.55
N HIS A 76 -4.04 3.53 16.34
CA HIS A 76 -4.08 2.47 17.36
C HIS A 76 -5.16 2.75 18.42
N ALA A 77 -5.28 3.99 18.91
CA ALA A 77 -6.33 4.38 19.85
C ALA A 77 -7.74 4.20 19.25
N ALA A 78 -7.89 4.33 17.94
CA ALA A 78 -9.13 4.04 17.21
C ALA A 78 -9.35 2.54 16.90
N GLY A 79 -8.41 1.65 17.28
CA GLY A 79 -8.49 0.20 17.06
C GLY A 79 -8.01 -0.27 15.70
N CYS A 80 -7.34 0.59 14.93
CA CYS A 80 -6.80 0.23 13.62
C CYS A 80 -5.45 -0.49 13.74
N LYS A 81 -5.20 -1.48 12.89
CA LYS A 81 -3.84 -1.95 12.60
C LYS A 81 -3.17 -1.05 11.58
N VAL A 82 -1.89 -0.74 11.79
CA VAL A 82 -1.16 0.23 10.98
C VAL A 82 0.02 -0.44 10.27
N ALA A 83 0.06 -0.34 8.95
CA ALA A 83 1.24 -0.64 8.14
C ALA A 83 1.76 0.64 7.48
N HIS A 84 3.08 0.75 7.28
CA HIS A 84 3.67 1.89 6.58
C HIS A 84 4.54 1.45 5.42
N VAL A 85 4.39 2.12 4.27
CA VAL A 85 5.12 1.81 3.04
C VAL A 85 6.46 2.56 3.03
N VAL A 86 7.54 1.84 2.74
CA VAL A 86 8.91 2.35 2.74
C VAL A 86 9.69 1.87 1.52
N SER A 87 10.67 2.66 1.10
CA SER A 87 11.60 2.37 0.00
C SER A 87 13.02 2.07 0.46
N SER A 88 13.31 2.08 1.76
CA SER A 88 14.65 1.84 2.27
C SER A 88 14.66 1.27 3.70
N THR A 89 15.74 0.60 4.06
CA THR A 89 16.00 0.09 5.42
C THR A 89 15.93 1.20 6.48
N LYS A 90 16.47 2.37 6.17
CA LYS A 90 16.42 3.54 7.07
C LYS A 90 14.99 3.94 7.44
N PHE A 91 14.08 3.93 6.46
CA PHE A 91 12.68 4.24 6.72
C PHE A 91 11.96 3.09 7.43
N ALA A 92 12.31 1.84 7.14
CA ALA A 92 11.76 0.67 7.84
C ALA A 92 12.08 0.71 9.36
N LEU A 93 13.30 1.05 9.74
CA LEU A 93 13.69 1.24 11.15
C LEU A 93 12.87 2.35 11.82
N LYS A 94 12.68 3.49 11.14
CA LYS A 94 11.83 4.58 11.67
C LYS A 94 10.37 4.15 11.86
N CYS A 95 9.86 3.27 11.00
CA CYS A 95 8.51 2.72 11.14
C CYS A 95 8.41 1.82 12.37
N GLN A 96 9.38 0.94 12.57
CA GLN A 96 9.44 0.09 13.76
C GLN A 96 9.54 0.93 15.04
N GLU A 97 10.38 1.98 15.07
CA GLU A 97 10.47 2.92 16.19
C GLU A 97 9.17 3.69 16.43
N ALA A 98 8.38 3.97 15.37
CA ALA A 98 7.09 4.61 15.48
C ALA A 98 5.97 3.67 15.96
N GLY A 99 6.26 2.37 16.10
CA GLY A 99 5.35 1.37 16.63
C GLY A 99 4.29 0.89 15.63
N VAL A 100 4.54 0.96 14.31
CA VAL A 100 3.60 0.38 13.34
C VAL A 100 3.53 -1.15 13.48
N ASP A 101 2.39 -1.75 13.12
CA ASP A 101 2.19 -3.20 13.22
C ASP A 101 2.91 -3.98 12.10
N ALA A 102 3.17 -3.35 10.96
CA ALA A 102 3.89 -3.96 9.85
C ALA A 102 4.57 -2.91 8.97
N VAL A 103 5.59 -3.33 8.23
CA VAL A 103 6.25 -2.52 7.20
C VAL A 103 5.95 -3.11 5.82
N VAL A 104 5.64 -2.24 4.85
CA VAL A 104 5.57 -2.62 3.43
C VAL A 104 6.85 -2.12 2.75
N ALA A 105 7.75 -3.02 2.39
CA ALA A 105 8.94 -2.68 1.59
C ALA A 105 8.55 -2.66 0.10
N GLU A 106 8.48 -1.46 -0.45
CA GLU A 106 8.07 -1.24 -1.83
C GLU A 106 9.28 -0.96 -2.71
N GLY A 107 9.56 -1.91 -3.60
CA GLY A 107 10.60 -1.77 -4.60
C GLY A 107 10.21 -0.84 -5.74
N PHE A 108 11.23 -0.38 -6.45
CA PHE A 108 11.12 0.57 -7.56
C PHE A 108 10.23 0.10 -8.72
N GLU A 109 9.99 -1.20 -8.87
CA GLU A 109 9.10 -1.77 -9.89
C GLU A 109 7.61 -1.50 -9.62
N ALA A 110 7.25 -0.92 -8.47
CA ALA A 110 5.88 -0.54 -8.18
C ALA A 110 5.38 0.55 -9.14
N GLY A 111 4.13 0.45 -9.56
CA GLY A 111 3.47 1.53 -10.30
C GLY A 111 3.02 2.66 -9.38
N GLY A 112 3.07 3.90 -9.87
CA GLY A 112 2.67 5.09 -9.12
C GLY A 112 3.86 5.86 -8.54
N HIS A 113 3.70 6.44 -7.34
CA HIS A 113 4.77 7.17 -6.67
C HIS A 113 5.76 6.20 -6.03
N ASN A 114 7.01 6.30 -6.42
CA ASN A 114 8.12 5.47 -5.92
C ASN A 114 9.00 6.24 -4.94
N GLY A 115 9.76 5.49 -4.13
CA GLY A 115 10.86 6.04 -3.36
C GLY A 115 11.97 6.60 -4.24
N ARG A 116 12.79 7.49 -3.67
CA ARG A 116 13.90 8.14 -4.39
C ARG A 116 15.10 7.21 -4.63
N GLU A 117 15.20 6.15 -3.86
CA GLU A 117 16.34 5.23 -3.82
C GLU A 117 16.42 4.29 -5.03
N GLU A 118 15.37 4.15 -5.80
CA GLU A 118 15.28 3.26 -6.98
C GLU A 118 15.76 1.82 -6.69
N THR A 119 15.59 1.35 -5.46
CA THR A 119 16.00 0.00 -5.07
C THR A 119 14.98 -1.03 -5.55
N ALA A 120 15.44 -2.01 -6.30
CA ALA A 120 14.60 -3.11 -6.77
C ALA A 120 14.09 -3.97 -5.60
N THR A 121 12.88 -4.52 -5.75
CA THR A 121 12.21 -5.36 -4.73
C THR A 121 13.09 -6.51 -4.25
N MET A 122 13.79 -7.17 -5.17
CA MET A 122 14.67 -8.30 -4.88
C MET A 122 15.86 -7.93 -3.99
N ALA A 123 16.34 -6.69 -4.06
CA ALA A 123 17.41 -6.18 -3.21
C ALA A 123 16.87 -5.58 -1.90
N LEU A 124 15.72 -4.89 -1.96
CA LEU A 124 15.16 -4.17 -0.81
C LEU A 124 14.64 -5.13 0.27
N VAL A 125 13.85 -6.13 -0.11
CA VAL A 125 13.16 -7.02 0.85
C VAL A 125 14.12 -7.71 1.81
N PRO A 126 15.20 -8.39 1.38
CA PRO A 126 16.12 -9.05 2.32
C PRO A 126 16.90 -8.06 3.19
N GLN A 127 17.22 -6.86 2.67
CA GLN A 127 17.87 -5.82 3.46
C GLN A 127 16.96 -5.31 4.58
N VAL A 128 15.69 -5.05 4.27
CA VAL A 128 14.71 -4.64 5.28
C VAL A 128 14.48 -5.75 6.28
N ARG A 129 14.34 -7.03 5.83
CA ARG A 129 14.13 -8.16 6.73
C ARG A 129 15.23 -8.31 7.79
N THR A 130 16.48 -8.11 7.40
CA THR A 130 17.59 -8.20 8.36
C THR A 130 17.64 -7.04 9.37
N ALA A 131 16.99 -5.92 9.07
CA ALA A 131 17.04 -4.73 9.90
C ALA A 131 15.88 -4.62 10.90
N ILE A 132 14.71 -5.20 10.60
CA ILE A 132 13.51 -5.07 11.44
C ILE A 132 13.06 -6.43 11.98
N THR A 133 12.31 -6.39 13.09
CA THR A 133 11.75 -7.59 13.74
C THR A 133 10.23 -7.70 13.59
N ILE A 134 9.56 -6.62 13.18
CA ILE A 134 8.12 -6.60 12.95
C ILE A 134 7.77 -7.20 11.57
N PRO A 135 6.51 -7.58 11.33
CA PRO A 135 6.04 -8.15 10.07
C PRO A 135 6.43 -7.33 8.85
N LEU A 136 6.92 -8.02 7.81
CA LEU A 136 7.35 -7.44 6.55
C LEU A 136 6.46 -7.89 5.40
N ILE A 137 5.94 -6.93 4.67
CA ILE A 137 5.16 -7.12 3.44
C ILE A 137 6.02 -6.64 2.26
N ALA A 138 6.15 -7.44 1.21
CA ALA A 138 6.84 -7.04 -0.01
C ALA A 138 5.88 -6.45 -1.03
N ALA A 139 6.28 -5.37 -1.68
CA ALA A 139 5.52 -4.73 -2.77
C ALA A 139 6.45 -4.29 -3.91
N GLY A 140 5.90 -4.15 -5.11
CA GLY A 140 6.66 -3.79 -6.31
C GLY A 140 6.99 -5.01 -7.19
N GLY A 141 6.54 -5.00 -8.44
CA GLY A 141 6.81 -6.04 -9.42
C GLY A 141 6.17 -7.42 -9.16
N ILE A 142 5.37 -7.57 -8.11
CA ILE A 142 4.73 -8.83 -7.74
C ILE A 142 3.33 -8.89 -8.36
N ALA A 143 3.11 -9.87 -9.26
CA ALA A 143 1.81 -10.02 -9.93
C ALA A 143 1.33 -11.47 -10.07
N THR A 144 2.13 -12.45 -9.65
CA THR A 144 1.87 -13.88 -9.81
C THR A 144 2.19 -14.65 -8.53
N GLY A 145 1.69 -15.90 -8.43
CA GLY A 145 2.05 -16.80 -7.32
C GLY A 145 3.55 -17.12 -7.25
N ARG A 146 4.25 -17.14 -8.40
CA ARG A 146 5.72 -17.31 -8.42
C ARG A 146 6.43 -16.09 -7.80
N GLY A 147 5.98 -14.87 -8.12
CA GLY A 147 6.49 -13.65 -7.49
C GLY A 147 6.21 -13.61 -6.00
N MET A 148 5.03 -14.08 -5.56
CA MET A 148 4.69 -14.24 -4.14
C MET A 148 5.64 -15.21 -3.44
N LEU A 149 5.90 -16.37 -4.02
CA LEU A 149 6.83 -17.36 -3.48
C LEU A 149 8.26 -16.79 -3.36
N ALA A 150 8.71 -16.06 -4.39
CA ALA A 150 10.01 -15.38 -4.37
C ALA A 150 10.09 -14.35 -3.23
N ALA A 151 9.05 -13.54 -3.01
CA ALA A 151 9.00 -12.57 -1.92
C ALA A 151 9.09 -13.27 -0.54
N PHE A 152 8.42 -14.39 -0.36
CA PHE A 152 8.53 -15.19 0.88
C PHE A 152 9.93 -15.79 1.06
N ALA A 153 10.56 -16.28 -0.01
CA ALA A 153 11.93 -16.75 0.03
C ALA A 153 12.94 -15.65 0.41
N LEU A 154 12.64 -14.40 0.09
CA LEU A 154 13.41 -13.21 0.49
C LEU A 154 13.14 -12.75 1.93
N GLY A 155 12.22 -13.40 2.64
CA GLY A 155 11.90 -13.15 4.05
C GLY A 155 10.69 -12.25 4.29
N ALA A 156 9.88 -11.95 3.29
CA ALA A 156 8.59 -11.30 3.49
C ALA A 156 7.58 -12.30 4.11
N GLU A 157 6.65 -11.80 4.90
CA GLU A 157 5.56 -12.56 5.52
C GLU A 157 4.21 -12.30 4.82
N GLY A 158 4.18 -11.32 3.92
CA GLY A 158 3.05 -10.96 3.09
C GLY A 158 3.47 -10.28 1.82
N ILE A 159 2.53 -10.07 0.91
CA ILE A 159 2.75 -9.30 -0.32
C ILE A 159 1.65 -8.27 -0.51
N GLN A 160 1.98 -7.17 -1.18
CA GLN A 160 1.01 -6.18 -1.66
C GLN A 160 1.10 -6.06 -3.17
N MET A 161 -0.04 -6.14 -3.84
CA MET A 161 -0.18 -5.97 -5.28
C MET A 161 -1.10 -4.79 -5.57
N GLY A 162 -0.66 -3.88 -6.43
CA GLY A 162 -1.48 -2.75 -6.89
C GLY A 162 -2.02 -2.98 -8.30
N THR A 163 -1.17 -2.86 -9.32
CA THR A 163 -1.55 -2.86 -10.74
C THR A 163 -2.36 -4.10 -11.13
N ARG A 164 -1.97 -5.28 -10.64
CA ARG A 164 -2.72 -6.52 -10.95
C ARG A 164 -4.20 -6.43 -10.58
N PHE A 165 -4.53 -5.85 -9.43
CA PHE A 165 -5.91 -5.65 -8.99
C PHE A 165 -6.56 -4.41 -9.61
N ALA A 166 -5.80 -3.35 -9.89
CA ALA A 166 -6.31 -2.18 -10.60
C ALA A 166 -6.80 -2.52 -12.02
N LEU A 167 -6.26 -3.57 -12.64
CA LEU A 167 -6.65 -4.03 -13.97
C LEU A 167 -7.76 -5.08 -13.97
N SER A 168 -8.28 -5.49 -12.81
CA SER A 168 -9.41 -6.42 -12.73
C SER A 168 -10.71 -5.75 -13.20
N GLU A 169 -11.69 -6.55 -13.59
CA GLU A 169 -13.01 -6.07 -14.04
C GLU A 169 -13.71 -5.28 -12.94
N GLU A 170 -13.60 -5.72 -11.70
CA GLU A 170 -14.23 -5.13 -10.52
C GLU A 170 -13.61 -3.80 -10.09
N SER A 171 -12.43 -3.47 -10.60
CA SER A 171 -11.77 -2.21 -10.28
C SER A 171 -12.50 -1.03 -10.93
N SER A 172 -12.63 0.07 -10.19
CA SER A 172 -13.19 1.34 -10.67
C SER A 172 -12.24 2.15 -11.57
N ALA A 173 -11.04 1.64 -11.88
CA ALA A 173 -10.14 2.26 -12.85
C ALA A 173 -10.80 2.35 -14.23
N SER A 174 -10.55 3.45 -14.95
CA SER A 174 -11.18 3.65 -16.26
C SER A 174 -10.75 2.57 -17.26
N ASP A 175 -11.65 2.21 -18.18
CA ASP A 175 -11.34 1.24 -19.24
C ASP A 175 -10.18 1.69 -20.13
N ALA A 176 -10.02 3.00 -20.34
CA ALA A 176 -8.90 3.54 -21.08
C ALA A 176 -7.56 3.22 -20.38
N PHE A 177 -7.48 3.40 -19.06
CA PHE A 177 -6.30 3.04 -18.25
C PHE A 177 -6.05 1.54 -18.29
N LYS A 178 -7.08 0.72 -18.09
CA LYS A 178 -6.95 -0.75 -18.14
C LYS A 178 -6.42 -1.21 -19.50
N ARG A 179 -7.01 -0.74 -20.61
CA ARG A 179 -6.54 -1.08 -21.97
C ARG A 179 -5.12 -0.63 -22.23
N LEU A 180 -4.76 0.59 -21.80
CA LEU A 180 -3.38 1.08 -21.94
C LEU A 180 -2.40 0.14 -21.23
N CYS A 181 -2.64 -0.18 -19.97
CA CYS A 181 -1.73 -1.04 -19.18
C CYS A 181 -1.65 -2.48 -19.72
N ILE A 182 -2.79 -3.05 -20.17
CA ILE A 182 -2.81 -4.41 -20.74
C ILE A 182 -2.07 -4.48 -22.08
N GLY A 183 -2.09 -3.40 -22.85
CA GLY A 183 -1.39 -3.30 -24.13
C GLY A 183 0.09 -2.97 -24.04
N LEU A 184 0.64 -2.72 -22.84
CA LEU A 184 2.07 -2.46 -22.69
C LEU A 184 2.88 -3.74 -22.86
N GLU A 185 3.96 -3.63 -23.63
CA GLU A 185 4.98 -4.66 -23.78
C GLU A 185 6.14 -4.44 -22.79
N GLU A 186 7.11 -5.33 -22.80
CA GLU A 186 8.34 -5.21 -22.01
C GLU A 186 9.03 -3.85 -22.28
N GLY A 187 9.42 -3.16 -21.22
CA GLY A 187 9.98 -1.81 -21.30
C GLY A 187 8.96 -0.68 -21.55
N GLY A 188 7.66 -0.99 -21.58
CA GLY A 188 6.58 0.00 -21.83
C GLY A 188 6.29 0.97 -20.68
N THR A 189 7.03 0.89 -19.57
CA THR A 189 6.94 1.83 -18.44
C THR A 189 8.21 2.64 -18.31
N MET A 190 8.10 3.85 -17.77
CA MET A 190 9.25 4.71 -17.52
C MET A 190 9.10 5.45 -16.18
N LEU A 191 10.22 5.82 -15.60
CA LEU A 191 10.25 6.77 -14.49
C LEU A 191 10.07 8.19 -15.04
N ALA A 192 9.05 8.88 -14.56
CA ALA A 192 8.76 10.25 -14.92
C ALA A 192 8.75 11.16 -13.68
N LEU A 193 8.79 12.48 -13.90
CA LEU A 193 8.60 13.50 -12.85
C LEU A 193 9.64 13.47 -11.70
N LYS A 194 10.84 12.93 -11.93
CA LYS A 194 11.93 12.91 -10.94
C LYS A 194 12.25 14.26 -10.27
N LYS A 195 11.91 15.38 -10.93
CA LYS A 195 12.23 16.74 -10.46
C LYS A 195 11.11 17.40 -9.65
N ILE A 196 10.00 16.72 -9.41
CA ILE A 196 8.82 17.27 -8.72
C ILE A 196 8.74 16.80 -7.26
N GLY A 197 9.64 15.93 -6.84
CA GLY A 197 9.70 15.38 -5.48
C GLY A 197 10.81 15.99 -4.62
#